data_23aa600b96baa2ca1a20d083919f1abf
#
_entry.id   23aa600b96baa2ca1a20d083919f1abf
#
_cell.length_a   1.000
_cell.length_b   1.000
_cell.length_c   1.000
_cell.angle_alpha   90.00
_cell.angle_beta   90.00
_cell.angle_gamma   90.00
#
_symmetry.space_group_name_H-M   'P 1'
#
loop_
_entity.id
_entity.type
_entity.pdbx_description
1 polymer ?
#
loop_
_entity_poly.entity_id
_entity_poly.type
_entity_poly.pdbx_seq_one_letter_code
_entity_poly.pdbx_strand_id
1 'polypeptide(L)'
;SIYHRRMEAKHGGNKKVANSLKILLNGTFGKLGSIYSAFYAPDLMLAVTISGQLNLMCLIHDVEKVPGARVISANTDGIMVAYPPAVRDQVEAAVAGNASITGFEYEETRYYKVAMKDVNNYLAVVADYASGAPQVAFDKDDKPIVKSKGLYAPKGLMKNPTMQVCSNMAQDYLVHGTLPDYSIYDYSNPEDFMAVREVQGGGIQYEGFEQVDDWVEVADREWRRQAWIDSGIKKASVKRKSRPKPVEVGIGGVPFGRVARWYMTREFLPPICYVGSGNKVPKTEGAKLCMVLPESLPDDLDWDWYIKETYSMLKDMGVSLENSSGDCM
;
A
#
# COMPACT_ATOMS: atom_id res chain seq x y z
N SER A 1 -18.15 -27.82 14.16
CA SER A 1 -17.06 -26.92 14.54
C SER A 1 -17.36 -25.49 14.09
N ILE A 2 -16.63 -24.48 14.60
CA ILE A 2 -16.75 -23.08 14.17
C ILE A 2 -16.43 -22.97 12.66
N TYR A 3 -15.46 -23.72 12.19
CA TYR A 3 -15.11 -23.77 10.77
C TYR A 3 -16.29 -24.25 9.91
N HIS A 4 -16.94 -25.35 10.24
CA HIS A 4 -18.11 -25.83 9.47
C HIS A 4 -19.24 -24.80 9.44
N ARG A 5 -19.57 -24.19 10.58
CA ARG A 5 -20.59 -23.11 10.63
C ARG A 5 -20.24 -21.92 9.75
N ARG A 6 -18.94 -21.58 9.66
CA ARG A 6 -18.48 -20.53 8.75
C ARG A 6 -18.68 -20.93 7.29
N MET A 7 -18.34 -22.18 6.92
CA MET A 7 -18.51 -22.68 5.55
C MET A 7 -19.99 -22.74 5.16
N GLU A 8 -20.85 -23.22 6.03
CA GLU A 8 -22.31 -23.19 5.85
C GLU A 8 -22.82 -21.77 5.63
N ALA A 9 -22.39 -20.81 6.45
CA ALA A 9 -22.78 -19.42 6.29
C ALA A 9 -22.23 -18.79 4.99
N LYS A 10 -21.01 -19.16 4.56
CA LYS A 10 -20.40 -18.71 3.29
C LYS A 10 -21.21 -19.23 2.10
N HIS A 11 -21.52 -20.51 2.05
CA HIS A 11 -22.28 -21.15 0.97
C HIS A 11 -23.75 -20.71 0.97
N GLY A 12 -24.32 -20.49 2.16
CA GLY A 12 -25.68 -19.96 2.32
C GLY A 12 -25.84 -18.45 2.09
N GLY A 13 -24.77 -17.77 1.63
CA GLY A 13 -24.80 -16.34 1.28
C GLY A 13 -24.83 -15.38 2.49
N ASN A 14 -24.75 -15.88 3.73
CA ASN A 14 -24.75 -15.07 4.94
C ASN A 14 -23.34 -14.48 5.23
N LYS A 15 -22.97 -13.45 4.44
CA LYS A 15 -21.67 -12.81 4.52
C LYS A 15 -21.33 -12.25 5.92
N LYS A 16 -22.34 -11.74 6.66
CA LYS A 16 -22.12 -11.17 8.01
C LYS A 16 -21.64 -12.24 8.98
N VAL A 17 -22.36 -13.36 9.04
CA VAL A 17 -22.00 -14.48 9.93
C VAL A 17 -20.68 -15.12 9.50
N ALA A 18 -20.47 -15.33 8.20
CA ALA A 18 -19.22 -15.90 7.68
C ALA A 18 -18.01 -15.03 8.04
N ASN A 19 -18.12 -13.69 7.93
CA ASN A 19 -17.04 -12.76 8.30
C ASN A 19 -16.79 -12.72 9.81
N SER A 20 -17.84 -12.70 10.64
CA SER A 20 -17.69 -12.74 12.10
C SER A 20 -16.96 -14.01 12.57
N LEU A 21 -17.33 -15.17 12.00
CA LEU A 21 -16.68 -16.44 12.30
C LEU A 21 -15.24 -16.51 11.78
N LYS A 22 -14.94 -15.85 10.64
CA LYS A 22 -13.57 -15.68 10.14
C LYS A 22 -12.70 -14.89 11.11
N ILE A 23 -13.21 -13.77 11.63
CA ILE A 23 -12.50 -12.94 12.62
C ILE A 23 -12.24 -13.75 13.89
N LEU A 24 -13.22 -14.52 14.34
CA LEU A 24 -13.08 -15.38 15.53
C LEU A 24 -11.98 -16.44 15.34
N LEU A 25 -11.96 -17.13 14.21
CA LEU A 25 -10.93 -18.14 13.89
C LEU A 25 -9.53 -17.51 13.82
N ASN A 26 -9.39 -16.40 13.11
CA ASN A 26 -8.11 -15.69 12.99
C ASN A 26 -7.65 -15.12 14.35
N GLY A 27 -8.59 -14.60 15.14
CA GLY A 27 -8.31 -14.11 16.50
C GLY A 27 -7.85 -15.23 17.45
N THR A 28 -8.42 -16.43 17.32
CA THR A 28 -8.01 -17.61 18.10
C THR A 28 -6.57 -18.00 17.74
N PHE A 29 -6.22 -18.03 16.45
CA PHE A 29 -4.85 -18.28 16.01
C PHE A 29 -3.87 -17.25 16.59
N GLY A 30 -4.18 -15.96 16.51
CA GLY A 30 -3.36 -14.91 17.11
C GLY A 30 -3.18 -15.03 18.63
N LYS A 31 -4.19 -15.60 19.33
CA LYS A 31 -4.11 -15.85 20.77
C LYS A 31 -3.14 -16.96 21.16
N LEU A 32 -2.81 -17.88 20.24
CA LEU A 32 -1.80 -18.92 20.50
C LEU A 32 -0.40 -18.31 20.76
N GLY A 33 -0.08 -17.18 20.14
CA GLY A 33 1.22 -16.51 20.29
C GLY A 33 1.29 -15.48 21.44
N SER A 34 0.17 -15.20 22.11
CA SER A 34 0.13 -14.18 23.17
C SER A 34 0.36 -14.79 24.55
N ILE A 35 1.41 -14.38 25.23
CA ILE A 35 1.73 -14.83 26.60
C ILE A 35 0.64 -14.48 27.65
N TYR A 36 -0.22 -13.52 27.32
CA TYR A 36 -1.35 -13.11 28.18
C TYR A 36 -2.64 -13.86 27.87
N SER A 37 -2.61 -14.82 26.93
CA SER A 37 -3.79 -15.55 26.51
C SER A 37 -3.92 -16.88 27.24
N ALA A 38 -5.14 -17.23 27.63
CA ALA A 38 -5.46 -18.57 28.14
C ALA A 38 -5.23 -19.70 27.09
N PHE A 39 -5.13 -19.31 25.80
CA PHE A 39 -4.83 -20.22 24.69
C PHE A 39 -3.35 -20.19 24.28
N TYR A 40 -2.46 -19.68 25.14
CA TYR A 40 -1.04 -19.59 24.81
C TYR A 40 -0.44 -20.97 24.52
N ALA A 41 -0.08 -21.19 23.26
CA ALA A 41 0.48 -22.44 22.76
C ALA A 41 1.38 -22.14 21.56
N PRO A 42 2.58 -21.56 21.78
CA PRO A 42 3.47 -21.11 20.70
C PRO A 42 3.88 -22.24 19.77
N ASP A 43 4.02 -23.47 20.29
CA ASP A 43 4.36 -24.65 19.47
C ASP A 43 3.26 -24.95 18.44
N LEU A 44 1.99 -24.84 18.82
CA LEU A 44 0.86 -24.99 17.88
C LEU A 44 0.83 -23.87 16.85
N MET A 45 1.11 -22.63 17.26
CA MET A 45 1.21 -21.51 16.32
C MET A 45 2.31 -21.75 15.29
N LEU A 46 3.50 -22.18 15.74
CA LEU A 46 4.62 -22.53 14.86
C LEU A 46 4.26 -23.69 13.94
N ALA A 47 3.65 -24.76 14.47
CA ALA A 47 3.25 -25.90 13.68
C ALA A 47 2.30 -25.51 12.54
N VAL A 48 1.28 -24.70 12.81
CA VAL A 48 0.35 -24.20 11.79
C VAL A 48 1.06 -23.35 10.74
N THR A 49 1.93 -22.43 11.19
CA THR A 49 2.66 -21.53 10.28
C THR A 49 3.61 -22.30 9.37
N ILE A 50 4.42 -23.19 9.94
CA ILE A 50 5.40 -23.97 9.18
C ILE A 50 4.71 -24.94 8.23
N SER A 51 3.63 -25.60 8.67
CA SER A 51 2.86 -26.51 7.79
C SER A 51 2.28 -25.75 6.59
N GLY A 52 1.75 -24.53 6.81
CA GLY A 52 1.27 -23.69 5.72
C GLY A 52 2.38 -23.29 4.73
N GLN A 53 3.55 -22.90 5.24
CA GLN A 53 4.72 -22.56 4.41
C GLN A 53 5.22 -23.77 3.61
N LEU A 54 5.34 -24.93 4.24
CA LEU A 54 5.77 -26.17 3.57
C LEU A 54 4.78 -26.58 2.48
N ASN A 55 3.48 -26.46 2.75
CA ASN A 55 2.46 -26.73 1.74
C ASN A 55 2.61 -25.82 0.51
N LEU A 56 2.80 -24.51 0.73
CA LEU A 56 3.04 -23.56 -0.38
C LEU A 56 4.32 -23.90 -1.14
N MET A 57 5.40 -24.28 -0.47
CA MET A 57 6.63 -24.72 -1.14
C MET A 57 6.42 -25.96 -1.99
N CYS A 58 5.68 -26.96 -1.50
CA CYS A 58 5.32 -28.13 -2.29
C CYS A 58 4.48 -27.76 -3.51
N LEU A 59 3.47 -26.90 -3.33
CA LEU A 59 2.63 -26.42 -4.42
C LEU A 59 3.44 -25.67 -5.49
N ILE A 60 4.33 -24.77 -5.08
CA ILE A 60 5.24 -24.05 -5.98
C ILE A 60 6.08 -25.05 -6.79
N HIS A 61 6.71 -25.99 -6.09
CA HIS A 61 7.54 -27.01 -6.72
C HIS A 61 6.77 -27.86 -7.75
N ASP A 62 5.54 -28.24 -7.44
CA ASP A 62 4.72 -29.06 -8.34
C ASP A 62 4.26 -28.26 -9.57
N VAL A 63 3.89 -27.00 -9.39
CA VAL A 63 3.50 -26.10 -10.49
C VAL A 63 4.70 -25.77 -11.40
N GLU A 64 5.88 -25.54 -10.84
CA GLU A 64 7.09 -25.21 -11.62
C GLU A 64 7.65 -26.41 -12.42
N LYS A 65 7.22 -27.64 -12.17
CA LYS A 65 7.50 -28.81 -13.02
C LYS A 65 6.76 -28.74 -14.35
N VAL A 66 5.68 -27.96 -14.43
CA VAL A 66 4.92 -27.81 -15.69
C VAL A 66 5.66 -26.91 -16.64
N PRO A 67 6.05 -27.38 -17.86
CA PRO A 67 6.82 -26.59 -18.80
C PRO A 67 6.07 -25.30 -19.20
N GLY A 68 6.71 -24.15 -19.00
CA GLY A 68 6.14 -22.84 -19.30
C GLY A 68 5.29 -22.22 -18.18
N ALA A 69 5.01 -22.94 -17.10
CA ALA A 69 4.43 -22.34 -15.91
C ALA A 69 5.53 -21.69 -15.06
N ARG A 70 5.20 -20.52 -14.48
CA ARG A 70 6.10 -19.75 -13.64
C ARG A 70 5.36 -19.12 -12.47
N VAL A 71 5.82 -19.36 -11.27
CA VAL A 71 5.31 -18.66 -10.08
C VAL A 71 5.87 -17.25 -10.06
N ILE A 72 5.01 -16.24 -10.16
CA ILE A 72 5.39 -14.82 -10.20
C ILE A 72 5.27 -14.15 -8.84
N SER A 73 4.46 -14.71 -7.94
CA SER A 73 4.31 -14.22 -6.58
C SER A 73 3.83 -15.33 -5.66
N ALA A 74 4.31 -15.35 -4.43
CA ALA A 74 3.81 -16.20 -3.37
C ALA A 74 3.59 -15.37 -2.09
N ASN A 75 2.48 -15.61 -1.42
CA ASN A 75 2.11 -14.95 -0.18
C ASN A 75 1.79 -16.02 0.87
N THR A 76 1.37 -15.62 2.06
CA THR A 76 1.09 -16.46 3.23
C THR A 76 0.14 -17.64 2.92
N ASP A 77 -0.83 -17.44 2.02
CA ASP A 77 -1.97 -18.35 1.77
C ASP A 77 -2.26 -18.58 0.28
N GLY A 78 -1.37 -18.18 -0.60
CA GLY A 78 -1.58 -18.37 -2.04
C GLY A 78 -0.38 -18.06 -2.89
N ILE A 79 -0.43 -18.55 -4.13
CA ILE A 79 0.55 -18.29 -5.18
C ILE A 79 -0.13 -17.65 -6.38
N MET A 80 0.62 -16.88 -7.13
CA MET A 80 0.20 -16.33 -8.42
C MET A 80 1.08 -16.93 -9.51
N VAL A 81 0.46 -17.54 -10.50
CA VAL A 81 1.14 -18.31 -11.54
C VAL A 81 0.83 -17.71 -12.90
N ALA A 82 1.87 -17.49 -13.70
CA ALA A 82 1.76 -17.16 -15.12
C ALA A 82 2.07 -18.41 -15.96
N TYR A 83 1.21 -18.72 -16.90
CA TYR A 83 1.41 -19.85 -17.81
C TYR A 83 0.68 -19.66 -19.15
N PRO A 84 1.21 -20.25 -20.25
CA PRO A 84 0.51 -20.27 -21.52
C PRO A 84 -0.80 -21.08 -21.45
N PRO A 85 -1.87 -20.68 -22.13
CA PRO A 85 -3.15 -21.42 -22.11
C PRO A 85 -3.03 -22.91 -22.45
N ALA A 86 -2.07 -23.31 -23.28
CA ALA A 86 -1.85 -24.69 -23.68
C ALA A 86 -1.44 -25.66 -22.55
N VAL A 87 -0.90 -25.13 -21.46
CA VAL A 87 -0.48 -25.98 -20.30
C VAL A 87 -1.41 -25.87 -19.10
N ARG A 88 -2.55 -25.21 -19.27
CA ARG A 88 -3.52 -24.98 -18.21
C ARG A 88 -3.92 -26.26 -17.48
N ASP A 89 -4.34 -27.30 -18.22
CA ASP A 89 -4.81 -28.55 -17.63
C ASP A 89 -3.71 -29.23 -16.79
N GLN A 90 -2.45 -29.05 -17.18
CA GLN A 90 -1.30 -29.57 -16.43
C GLN A 90 -1.09 -28.81 -15.12
N VAL A 91 -1.26 -27.47 -15.13
CA VAL A 91 -1.20 -26.65 -13.92
C VAL A 91 -2.36 -27.00 -12.98
N GLU A 92 -3.59 -27.12 -13.48
CA GLU A 92 -4.75 -27.52 -12.71
C GLU A 92 -4.56 -28.93 -12.11
N ALA A 93 -4.00 -29.87 -12.87
CA ALA A 93 -3.68 -31.20 -12.37
C ALA A 93 -2.63 -31.19 -11.24
N ALA A 94 -1.60 -30.35 -11.37
CA ALA A 94 -0.58 -30.18 -10.31
C ALA A 94 -1.21 -29.64 -9.01
N VAL A 95 -2.08 -28.62 -9.11
CA VAL A 95 -2.82 -28.06 -7.97
C VAL A 95 -3.75 -29.10 -7.33
N ALA A 96 -4.51 -29.86 -8.16
CA ALA A 96 -5.40 -30.92 -7.68
C ALA A 96 -4.63 -32.07 -7.00
N GLY A 97 -3.47 -32.43 -7.54
CA GLY A 97 -2.56 -33.40 -6.93
C GLY A 97 -2.10 -32.99 -5.53
N ASN A 98 -1.66 -31.74 -5.39
CA ASN A 98 -1.27 -31.20 -4.09
C ASN A 98 -2.47 -31.15 -3.12
N ALA A 99 -3.65 -30.71 -3.59
CA ALA A 99 -4.87 -30.69 -2.79
C ALA A 99 -5.25 -32.08 -2.26
N SER A 100 -5.12 -33.13 -3.08
CA SER A 100 -5.44 -34.51 -2.68
C SER A 100 -4.51 -35.06 -1.60
N ILE A 101 -3.24 -34.66 -1.59
CA ILE A 101 -2.24 -35.08 -0.61
C ILE A 101 -2.40 -34.33 0.71
N THR A 102 -2.64 -33.03 0.62
CA THR A 102 -2.63 -32.12 1.78
C THR A 102 -4.00 -31.95 2.44
N GLY A 103 -5.09 -32.23 1.70
CA GLY A 103 -6.47 -31.96 2.12
C GLY A 103 -6.84 -30.47 2.11
N PHE A 104 -5.99 -29.58 1.52
CA PHE A 104 -6.33 -28.18 1.35
C PHE A 104 -7.25 -27.97 0.15
N GLU A 105 -8.20 -27.05 0.30
CA GLU A 105 -9.05 -26.57 -0.79
C GLU A 105 -8.46 -25.28 -1.37
N TYR A 106 -8.25 -25.26 -2.67
CA TYR A 106 -7.73 -24.08 -3.38
C TYR A 106 -8.85 -23.36 -4.13
N GLU A 107 -8.91 -22.02 -3.97
CA GLU A 107 -9.79 -21.16 -4.78
C GLU A 107 -8.93 -20.54 -5.89
N GLU A 108 -9.36 -20.70 -7.15
CA GLU A 108 -8.74 -20.06 -8.31
C GLU A 108 -9.36 -18.69 -8.57
N THR A 109 -8.53 -17.71 -8.89
CA THR A 109 -8.95 -16.45 -9.51
C THR A 109 -8.07 -16.18 -10.71
N ARG A 110 -8.66 -16.00 -11.88
CA ARG A 110 -7.94 -15.70 -13.11
C ARG A 110 -7.88 -14.20 -13.32
N TYR A 111 -6.73 -13.74 -13.81
CA TYR A 111 -6.51 -12.33 -14.05
C TYR A 111 -6.28 -12.08 -15.54
N TYR A 112 -6.92 -11.02 -16.06
CA TYR A 112 -6.71 -10.49 -17.39
C TYR A 112 -5.36 -9.75 -17.47
N LYS A 113 -5.09 -8.93 -16.45
CA LYS A 113 -3.85 -8.18 -16.32
C LYS A 113 -3.46 -8.06 -14.84
N VAL A 114 -2.17 -8.16 -14.56
CA VAL A 114 -1.63 -7.94 -13.21
C VAL A 114 -0.50 -6.93 -13.31
N ALA A 115 -0.57 -5.89 -12.51
CA ALA A 115 0.48 -4.91 -12.32
C ALA A 115 0.86 -4.88 -10.84
N MET A 116 2.13 -5.14 -10.52
CA MET A 116 2.56 -5.27 -9.14
C MET A 116 3.90 -4.60 -8.88
N LYS A 117 3.94 -3.83 -7.82
CA LYS A 117 5.18 -3.29 -7.25
C LYS A 117 5.89 -4.36 -6.43
N ASP A 118 5.13 -5.07 -5.61
CA ASP A 118 5.59 -6.19 -4.79
C ASP A 118 4.39 -7.08 -4.40
N VAL A 119 4.64 -8.15 -3.65
CA VAL A 119 3.65 -9.15 -3.23
C VAL A 119 2.47 -8.57 -2.43
N ASN A 120 2.65 -7.41 -1.80
CA ASN A 120 1.64 -6.73 -0.99
C ASN A 120 1.05 -5.47 -1.62
N ASN A 121 1.58 -5.02 -2.75
CA ASN A 121 1.18 -3.81 -3.44
C ASN A 121 0.97 -4.10 -4.92
N TYR A 122 -0.27 -4.36 -5.33
CA TYR A 122 -0.62 -4.70 -6.70
C TYR A 122 -2.05 -4.31 -7.07
N LEU A 123 -2.29 -4.22 -8.37
CA LEU A 123 -3.59 -4.17 -9.04
C LEU A 123 -3.73 -5.38 -9.96
N ALA A 124 -4.85 -6.09 -9.88
CA ALA A 124 -5.12 -7.26 -10.70
C ALA A 124 -6.53 -7.21 -11.26
N VAL A 125 -6.64 -7.07 -12.57
CA VAL A 125 -7.91 -7.06 -13.30
C VAL A 125 -8.37 -8.49 -13.47
N VAL A 126 -9.57 -8.82 -12.99
CA VAL A 126 -10.12 -10.17 -13.08
C VAL A 126 -10.51 -10.49 -14.52
N ALA A 127 -10.26 -11.73 -14.94
CA ALA A 127 -10.62 -12.22 -16.27
C ALA A 127 -11.95 -12.97 -16.25
N ASP A 128 -12.74 -12.75 -17.31
CA ASP A 128 -13.84 -13.61 -17.74
C ASP A 128 -13.42 -14.41 -18.97
N TYR A 129 -13.78 -15.69 -19.02
CA TYR A 129 -13.48 -16.62 -20.10
C TYR A 129 -14.75 -17.16 -20.79
N ALA A 130 -15.91 -16.57 -20.55
CA ALA A 130 -17.18 -17.04 -21.11
C ALA A 130 -17.18 -17.07 -22.66
N SER A 131 -16.42 -16.18 -23.30
CA SER A 131 -16.27 -16.12 -24.75
C SER A 131 -15.15 -17.04 -25.32
N GLY A 132 -14.47 -17.81 -24.48
CA GLY A 132 -13.31 -18.64 -24.86
C GLY A 132 -11.98 -17.91 -24.89
N ALA A 133 -11.95 -16.58 -24.97
CA ALA A 133 -10.76 -15.74 -24.83
C ALA A 133 -10.84 -14.92 -23.53
N PRO A 134 -9.69 -14.59 -22.92
CA PRO A 134 -9.71 -13.77 -21.71
C PRO A 134 -10.21 -12.35 -22.02
N GLN A 135 -11.19 -11.91 -21.26
CA GLN A 135 -11.73 -10.56 -21.30
C GLN A 135 -11.77 -9.99 -19.89
N VAL A 136 -11.95 -8.68 -19.74
CA VAL A 136 -12.17 -8.07 -18.44
C VAL A 136 -13.49 -8.56 -17.87
N ALA A 137 -13.49 -9.01 -16.62
CA ALA A 137 -14.71 -9.37 -15.92
C ALA A 137 -15.39 -8.11 -15.34
N PHE A 138 -16.70 -8.02 -15.49
CA PHE A 138 -17.53 -6.93 -14.95
C PHE A 138 -18.47 -7.44 -13.88
N ASP A 139 -18.81 -6.59 -12.94
CA ASP A 139 -19.82 -6.88 -11.94
C ASP A 139 -21.24 -6.60 -12.47
N LYS A 140 -22.23 -6.79 -11.59
CA LYS A 140 -23.65 -6.56 -11.94
C LYS A 140 -24.01 -5.09 -12.26
N ASP A 141 -23.14 -4.15 -11.88
CA ASP A 141 -23.29 -2.71 -12.07
C ASP A 141 -22.42 -2.22 -13.26
N ASP A 142 -21.97 -3.17 -14.11
CA ASP A 142 -21.10 -2.94 -15.29
C ASP A 142 -19.76 -2.28 -14.94
N LYS A 143 -19.25 -2.56 -13.72
CA LYS A 143 -17.94 -2.08 -13.29
C LYS A 143 -16.90 -3.18 -13.41
N PRO A 144 -15.67 -2.87 -13.89
CA PRO A 144 -14.61 -3.86 -13.98
C PRO A 144 -14.24 -4.40 -12.59
N ILE A 145 -14.11 -5.72 -12.49
CA ILE A 145 -13.71 -6.35 -11.23
C ILE A 145 -12.19 -6.27 -11.12
N VAL A 146 -11.71 -5.41 -10.22
CA VAL A 146 -10.27 -5.24 -9.95
C VAL A 146 -9.98 -5.61 -8.49
N LYS A 147 -9.03 -6.52 -8.30
CA LYS A 147 -8.46 -6.79 -6.97
C LYS A 147 -7.28 -5.87 -6.75
N SER A 148 -7.34 -5.09 -5.68
CA SER A 148 -6.28 -4.17 -5.28
C SER A 148 -5.76 -4.51 -3.89
N LYS A 149 -4.47 -4.38 -3.69
CA LYS A 149 -3.83 -4.65 -2.40
C LYS A 149 -2.83 -3.56 -2.02
N GLY A 150 -2.64 -3.39 -0.71
CA GLY A 150 -1.62 -2.51 -0.15
C GLY A 150 -1.88 -1.03 -0.42
N LEU A 151 -0.94 -0.37 -1.08
CA LEU A 151 -1.00 1.06 -1.39
C LEU A 151 -2.15 1.40 -2.36
N TYR A 152 -2.55 0.45 -3.20
CA TYR A 152 -3.54 0.64 -4.25
C TYR A 152 -4.96 0.23 -3.84
N ALA A 153 -5.12 -0.37 -2.66
CA ALA A 153 -6.43 -0.76 -2.15
C ALA A 153 -7.21 0.47 -1.68
N PRO A 154 -8.54 0.53 -1.94
CA PRO A 154 -9.40 1.58 -1.39
C PRO A 154 -9.27 1.65 0.12
N LYS A 155 -9.07 2.85 0.64
CA LYS A 155 -8.95 3.11 2.07
C LYS A 155 -9.91 4.23 2.44
N GLY A 156 -10.55 4.07 3.59
CA GLY A 156 -11.44 5.13 4.09
C GLY A 156 -10.65 6.36 4.58
N LEU A 157 -11.39 7.44 4.85
CA LEU A 157 -10.87 8.73 5.30
C LEU A 157 -10.12 8.70 6.67
N MET A 158 -10.06 7.56 7.33
CA MET A 158 -9.31 7.41 8.59
C MET A 158 -7.81 7.20 8.37
N LYS A 159 -7.43 6.56 7.26
CA LYS A 159 -6.04 6.32 6.90
C LYS A 159 -5.92 6.08 5.40
N ASN A 160 -5.57 7.09 4.65
CA ASN A 160 -5.32 7.00 3.22
C ASN A 160 -4.03 7.76 2.85
N PRO A 161 -2.85 7.11 2.93
CA PRO A 161 -1.59 7.78 2.60
C PRO A 161 -1.41 8.02 1.09
N THR A 162 -2.24 7.39 0.26
CA THR A 162 -2.28 7.54 -1.20
C THR A 162 -3.64 8.09 -1.58
N MET A 163 -3.66 9.10 -2.45
CA MET A 163 -4.91 9.66 -2.95
C MET A 163 -5.63 8.60 -3.80
N GLN A 164 -6.92 8.36 -3.51
CA GLN A 164 -7.69 7.30 -4.17
C GLN A 164 -7.82 7.53 -5.68
N VAL A 165 -7.91 8.79 -6.11
CA VAL A 165 -7.98 9.16 -7.53
C VAL A 165 -6.79 8.61 -8.33
N CYS A 166 -5.57 8.62 -7.78
CA CYS A 166 -4.41 8.07 -8.46
C CYS A 166 -4.53 6.54 -8.66
N SER A 167 -5.06 5.83 -7.66
CA SER A 167 -5.30 4.39 -7.78
C SER A 167 -6.42 4.09 -8.79
N ASN A 168 -7.46 4.92 -8.83
CA ASN A 168 -8.56 4.78 -9.76
C ASN A 168 -8.09 5.01 -11.21
N MET A 169 -7.35 6.10 -11.48
CA MET A 169 -6.76 6.36 -12.80
C MET A 169 -5.82 5.23 -13.25
N ALA A 170 -5.03 4.68 -12.31
CA ALA A 170 -4.18 3.53 -12.62
C ALA A 170 -5.01 2.28 -13.01
N GLN A 171 -6.16 2.07 -12.37
CA GLN A 171 -7.10 1.00 -12.75
C GLN A 171 -7.70 1.24 -14.14
N ASP A 172 -8.14 2.47 -14.45
CA ASP A 172 -8.67 2.83 -15.76
C ASP A 172 -7.65 2.58 -16.88
N TYR A 173 -6.38 2.92 -16.62
CA TYR A 173 -5.31 2.61 -17.56
C TYR A 173 -5.12 1.10 -17.77
N LEU A 174 -5.17 0.32 -16.70
CA LEU A 174 -4.99 -1.15 -16.79
C LEU A 174 -6.17 -1.84 -17.49
N VAL A 175 -7.38 -1.33 -17.29
CA VAL A 175 -8.62 -1.90 -17.84
C VAL A 175 -8.89 -1.42 -19.26
N HIS A 176 -8.88 -0.11 -19.49
CA HIS A 176 -9.35 0.53 -20.71
C HIS A 176 -8.22 1.12 -21.56
N GLY A 177 -7.00 1.24 -21.02
CA GLY A 177 -5.89 1.95 -21.67
C GLY A 177 -6.03 3.46 -21.63
N THR A 178 -6.99 4.01 -20.87
CA THR A 178 -7.22 5.45 -20.76
C THR A 178 -6.05 6.11 -19.99
N LEU A 179 -5.39 7.06 -20.62
CA LEU A 179 -4.28 7.76 -19.99
C LEU A 179 -4.76 8.63 -18.82
N PRO A 180 -3.97 8.76 -17.74
CA PRO A 180 -4.29 9.60 -16.59
C PRO A 180 -4.61 11.05 -16.93
N ASP A 181 -3.99 11.59 -18.00
CA ASP A 181 -4.24 12.95 -18.52
C ASP A 181 -5.69 13.19 -18.94
N TYR A 182 -6.39 12.14 -19.31
CA TYR A 182 -7.81 12.21 -19.72
C TYR A 182 -8.74 11.75 -18.62
N SER A 183 -8.44 10.61 -17.96
CA SER A 183 -9.34 10.02 -16.96
C SER A 183 -9.48 10.85 -15.69
N ILE A 184 -8.51 11.74 -15.38
CA ILE A 184 -8.58 12.57 -14.17
C ILE A 184 -9.84 13.45 -14.12
N TYR A 185 -10.34 13.89 -15.27
CA TYR A 185 -11.50 14.78 -15.36
C TYR A 185 -12.85 14.06 -15.16
N ASP A 186 -12.85 12.73 -15.15
CA ASP A 186 -14.04 11.93 -14.86
C ASP A 186 -14.30 11.81 -13.35
N TYR A 187 -13.37 12.22 -12.51
CA TYR A 187 -13.47 12.15 -11.05
C TYR A 187 -13.90 13.49 -10.46
N SER A 188 -15.04 13.50 -9.77
CA SER A 188 -15.63 14.69 -9.15
C SER A 188 -15.77 14.61 -7.63
N ASN A 189 -15.51 13.43 -7.02
CA ASN A 189 -15.62 13.27 -5.59
C ASN A 189 -14.38 13.82 -4.87
N PRO A 190 -14.51 14.87 -4.04
CA PRO A 190 -13.39 15.46 -3.32
C PRO A 190 -12.61 14.47 -2.43
N GLU A 191 -13.29 13.45 -1.89
CA GLU A 191 -12.66 12.43 -1.04
C GLU A 191 -11.53 11.68 -1.75
N ASP A 192 -11.66 11.47 -3.06
CA ASP A 192 -10.70 10.71 -3.85
C ASP A 192 -9.36 11.46 -4.03
N PHE A 193 -9.40 12.78 -3.91
CA PHE A 193 -8.22 13.66 -4.01
C PHE A 193 -7.52 13.89 -2.66
N MET A 194 -8.09 13.38 -1.56
CA MET A 194 -7.56 13.62 -0.22
C MET A 194 -6.62 12.49 0.22
N ALA A 195 -5.46 12.88 0.75
CA ALA A 195 -4.65 11.98 1.54
C ALA A 195 -4.98 12.15 3.02
N VAL A 196 -4.94 11.05 3.76
CA VAL A 196 -5.14 11.03 5.21
C VAL A 196 -4.03 10.23 5.87
N ARG A 197 -3.35 10.84 6.83
CA ARG A 197 -2.24 10.18 7.51
C ARG A 197 -2.25 10.49 9.01
N GLU A 198 -1.86 9.50 9.79
CA GLU A 198 -1.53 9.72 11.18
C GLU A 198 -0.14 10.38 11.30
N VAL A 199 -0.10 11.53 11.96
CA VAL A 199 1.12 12.29 12.28
C VAL A 199 1.39 12.17 13.76
N GLN A 200 2.29 11.28 14.15
CA GLN A 200 2.60 11.00 15.57
C GLN A 200 3.08 12.27 16.27
N GLY A 201 2.48 12.58 17.41
CA GLY A 201 2.81 13.79 18.18
C GLY A 201 2.12 15.06 17.69
N GLY A 202 1.33 14.99 16.64
CA GLY A 202 0.69 16.15 15.99
C GLY A 202 1.53 16.73 14.86
N GLY A 203 0.87 17.47 13.98
CA GLY A 203 1.47 18.12 12.83
C GLY A 203 1.27 19.62 12.85
N ILE A 204 2.09 20.32 12.08
CA ILE A 204 1.98 21.74 11.81
C ILE A 204 2.29 22.00 10.34
N GLN A 205 1.56 22.91 9.73
CA GLN A 205 1.95 23.47 8.44
C GLN A 205 2.36 24.93 8.71
N TYR A 206 3.63 25.21 8.43
CA TYR A 206 4.18 26.54 8.60
C TYR A 206 3.76 27.46 7.45
N GLU A 207 3.80 28.76 7.68
CA GLU A 207 3.59 29.77 6.63
C GLU A 207 4.83 29.95 5.77
N GLY A 208 6.01 29.67 6.33
CA GLY A 208 7.28 29.73 5.65
C GLY A 208 8.41 29.12 6.47
N PHE A 209 9.63 29.19 5.92
CA PHE A 209 10.84 28.79 6.62
C PHE A 209 11.87 29.91 6.53
N GLU A 210 12.58 30.13 7.64
CA GLU A 210 13.73 31.04 7.71
C GLU A 210 14.99 30.25 8.01
N GLN A 211 16.09 30.60 7.36
CA GLN A 211 17.41 30.06 7.70
C GLN A 211 17.99 30.84 8.86
N VAL A 212 18.17 30.15 9.98
CA VAL A 212 18.77 30.71 11.18
C VAL A 212 20.17 30.11 11.38
N ASP A 213 21.15 30.97 11.55
CA ASP A 213 22.50 30.53 11.95
C ASP A 213 22.47 30.09 13.41
N ASP A 214 22.47 28.79 13.63
CA ASP A 214 22.37 28.18 14.96
C ASP A 214 23.71 28.16 15.70
N TRP A 215 24.31 29.34 15.88
CA TRP A 215 25.54 29.51 16.64
C TRP A 215 25.37 29.20 18.13
N VAL A 216 24.17 29.41 18.69
CA VAL A 216 23.89 29.22 20.12
C VAL A 216 23.80 27.71 20.45
N GLU A 217 23.12 26.91 19.61
CA GLU A 217 23.02 25.47 19.83
C GLU A 217 24.34 24.73 19.57
N VAL A 218 25.15 25.24 18.61
CA VAL A 218 26.48 24.71 18.32
C VAL A 218 27.44 25.00 19.48
N ALA A 219 27.40 26.21 20.05
CA ALA A 219 28.20 26.58 21.20
C ALA A 219 27.83 25.75 22.43
N ASP A 220 26.55 25.51 22.69
CA ASP A 220 26.06 24.66 23.81
C ASP A 220 26.46 23.18 23.61
N ARG A 221 26.42 22.65 22.41
CA ARG A 221 26.91 21.28 22.10
C ARG A 221 28.43 21.16 22.24
N GLU A 222 29.19 22.18 21.81
CA GLU A 222 30.66 22.19 21.99
C GLU A 222 31.04 22.29 23.47
N TRP A 223 30.30 23.11 24.25
CA TRP A 223 30.52 23.20 25.70
C TRP A 223 30.23 21.87 26.42
N ARG A 224 29.09 21.24 26.14
CA ARG A 224 28.73 19.93 26.71
C ARG A 224 29.74 18.85 26.30
N ARG A 225 30.22 18.90 25.07
CA ARG A 225 31.24 17.97 24.59
C ARG A 225 32.57 18.18 25.30
N GLN A 226 32.98 19.42 25.54
CA GLN A 226 34.22 19.74 26.24
C GLN A 226 34.11 19.30 27.71
N ALA A 227 33.03 19.62 28.39
CA ALA A 227 32.77 19.19 29.74
C ALA A 227 32.78 17.67 29.90
N TRP A 228 32.35 16.95 28.90
CA TRP A 228 32.38 15.48 28.87
C TRP A 228 33.78 14.90 28.64
N ILE A 229 34.60 15.56 27.82
CA ILE A 229 36.04 15.22 27.63
C ILE A 229 36.80 15.44 28.92
N ASP A 230 36.58 16.57 29.57
CA ASP A 230 37.24 16.97 30.79
C ASP A 230 36.88 16.05 31.98
N SER A 231 35.71 15.40 31.91
CA SER A 231 35.32 14.37 32.90
C SER A 231 36.09 13.05 32.79
N GLY A 232 36.94 12.84 31.78
CA GLY A 232 37.79 11.66 31.60
C GLY A 232 37.04 10.37 31.20
N ILE A 233 35.75 10.43 30.92
CA ILE A 233 34.91 9.24 30.70
C ILE A 233 35.14 8.57 29.33
N LYS A 234 35.61 9.28 28.30
CA LYS A 234 36.06 8.70 27.00
C LYS A 234 37.05 9.58 26.25
N LYS A 235 37.98 8.95 25.53
CA LYS A 235 38.82 9.64 24.54
C LYS A 235 37.93 10.03 23.33
N ALA A 236 37.73 11.32 23.09
CA ALA A 236 37.00 11.81 21.95
C ALA A 236 37.81 11.62 20.66
N SER A 237 37.24 10.96 19.65
CA SER A 237 37.77 11.04 18.31
C SER A 237 37.56 12.47 17.80
N VAL A 238 38.66 13.14 17.44
CA VAL A 238 38.61 14.48 16.85
C VAL A 238 38.00 14.39 15.45
N LYS A 239 36.68 14.55 15.35
CA LYS A 239 36.04 14.80 14.05
C LYS A 239 36.33 16.25 13.65
N ARG A 240 36.83 16.44 12.40
CA ARG A 240 37.02 17.76 11.79
C ARG A 240 35.81 18.64 12.06
N LYS A 241 36.06 19.87 12.52
CA LYS A 241 35.01 20.91 12.65
C LYS A 241 34.36 21.12 11.29
N SER A 242 33.14 20.60 11.10
CA SER A 242 32.30 21.02 10.01
C SER A 242 31.71 22.37 10.38
N ARG A 243 31.72 23.33 9.44
CA ARG A 243 30.97 24.58 9.64
C ARG A 243 29.51 24.22 9.97
N PRO A 244 28.89 24.90 10.97
CA PRO A 244 27.48 24.73 11.23
C PRO A 244 26.70 25.01 9.95
N LYS A 245 25.78 24.12 9.61
CA LYS A 245 24.85 24.37 8.49
C LYS A 245 23.73 25.24 9.05
N PRO A 246 23.24 26.22 8.27
CA PRO A 246 22.04 26.93 8.64
C PRO A 246 20.90 25.95 8.91
N VAL A 247 20.13 26.19 9.95
CA VAL A 247 18.95 25.38 10.31
C VAL A 247 17.72 26.11 9.79
N GLU A 248 16.89 25.40 9.02
CA GLU A 248 15.58 25.90 8.63
C GLU A 248 14.64 25.86 9.84
N VAL A 249 14.13 27.02 10.25
CA VAL A 249 13.12 27.14 11.31
C VAL A 249 11.81 27.58 10.67
N GLY A 250 10.72 26.87 11.01
CA GLY A 250 9.40 27.23 10.50
C GLY A 250 8.88 28.50 11.15
N ILE A 251 8.23 29.35 10.36
CA ILE A 251 7.63 30.62 10.77
C ILE A 251 6.12 30.53 10.67
N GLY A 252 5.42 31.03 11.69
CA GLY A 252 3.95 31.02 11.73
C GLY A 252 3.37 29.60 11.82
N GLY A 253 2.14 29.44 11.35
CA GLY A 253 1.45 28.18 11.28
C GLY A 253 0.70 27.80 12.55
N VAL A 254 -0.32 26.95 12.38
CA VAL A 254 -1.16 26.48 13.47
C VAL A 254 -0.97 24.96 13.63
N PRO A 255 -0.61 24.49 14.85
CA PRO A 255 -0.54 23.06 15.11
C PRO A 255 -1.92 22.42 15.00
N PHE A 256 -1.96 21.19 14.49
CA PHE A 256 -3.17 20.38 14.42
C PHE A 256 -2.95 19.01 15.08
N GLY A 257 -4.03 18.24 15.27
CA GLY A 257 -3.99 16.96 15.95
C GLY A 257 -3.21 15.86 15.21
N ARG A 258 -3.36 14.61 15.68
CA ARG A 258 -2.60 13.46 15.18
C ARG A 258 -2.99 12.96 13.80
N VAL A 259 -4.08 13.44 13.24
CA VAL A 259 -4.52 13.06 11.89
C VAL A 259 -4.51 14.28 11.00
N ALA A 260 -3.73 14.22 9.94
CA ALA A 260 -3.72 15.23 8.89
C ALA A 260 -4.52 14.74 7.69
N ARG A 261 -5.33 15.62 7.13
CA ARG A 261 -5.97 15.45 5.82
C ARG A 261 -5.52 16.60 4.93
N TRP A 262 -5.14 16.28 3.71
CA TRP A 262 -4.67 17.30 2.76
C TRP A 262 -4.95 16.87 1.31
N TYR A 263 -4.92 17.83 0.43
CA TYR A 263 -4.86 17.64 -1.03
C TYR A 263 -3.65 18.39 -1.60
N MET A 264 -3.31 18.12 -2.85
CA MET A 264 -2.21 18.81 -3.54
C MET A 264 -2.75 20.03 -4.26
N THR A 265 -2.13 21.19 -4.01
CA THR A 265 -2.54 22.47 -4.56
C THR A 265 -1.45 23.06 -5.45
N ARG A 266 -1.87 23.93 -6.41
CA ARG A 266 -0.96 24.74 -7.22
C ARG A 266 -0.30 25.88 -6.42
N GLU A 267 -0.75 26.13 -5.20
CA GLU A 267 -0.13 27.09 -4.30
C GLU A 267 1.21 26.54 -3.79
N PHE A 268 2.24 27.37 -3.74
CA PHE A 268 3.54 27.02 -3.16
C PHE A 268 3.45 27.03 -1.63
N LEU A 269 2.90 25.97 -1.05
CA LEU A 269 2.80 25.85 0.39
C LEU A 269 3.95 25.01 0.96
N PRO A 270 4.47 25.40 2.15
CA PRO A 270 5.44 24.61 2.87
C PRO A 270 4.90 23.21 3.23
N PRO A 271 5.78 22.18 3.32
CA PRO A 271 5.36 20.85 3.72
C PRO A 271 4.80 20.83 5.14
N ILE A 272 3.96 19.84 5.40
CA ILE A 272 3.51 19.51 6.76
C ILE A 272 4.71 18.98 7.56
N CYS A 273 4.87 19.42 8.80
CA CYS A 273 5.94 18.99 9.70
C CYS A 273 5.40 18.32 10.97
N TYR A 274 6.21 17.46 11.56
CA TYR A 274 5.92 16.90 12.90
C TYR A 274 6.22 17.94 13.98
N VAL A 275 5.26 18.21 14.85
CA VAL A 275 5.43 19.22 15.93
C VAL A 275 6.63 18.90 16.83
N GLY A 276 6.81 17.62 17.19
CA GLY A 276 7.86 17.23 18.14
C GLY A 276 9.28 17.23 17.59
N SER A 277 9.47 16.99 16.29
CA SER A 277 10.80 16.88 15.67
C SER A 277 11.12 17.97 14.67
N GLY A 278 10.12 18.72 14.19
CA GLY A 278 10.24 19.67 13.08
C GLY A 278 10.50 19.03 11.72
N ASN A 279 10.62 17.70 11.65
CA ASN A 279 10.88 16.99 10.40
C ASN A 279 9.66 17.08 9.47
N LYS A 280 9.94 17.15 8.16
CA LYS A 280 8.90 17.17 7.13
C LYS A 280 8.19 15.81 7.05
N VAL A 281 6.87 15.84 6.94
CA VAL A 281 6.07 14.64 6.63
C VAL A 281 6.31 14.30 5.15
N PRO A 282 6.71 13.07 4.82
CA PRO A 282 7.02 12.71 3.43
C PRO A 282 5.85 12.91 2.47
N LYS A 283 6.13 13.42 1.27
CA LYS A 283 5.16 13.69 0.19
C LYS A 283 4.08 14.72 0.56
N THR A 284 4.47 15.77 1.27
CA THR A 284 3.58 16.89 1.62
C THR A 284 4.06 18.24 1.10
N GLU A 285 5.07 18.27 0.25
CA GLU A 285 5.46 19.46 -0.49
C GLU A 285 4.33 19.85 -1.44
N GLY A 286 3.80 21.08 -1.32
CA GLY A 286 2.62 21.54 -2.07
C GLY A 286 1.29 20.98 -1.56
N ALA A 287 1.27 20.34 -0.39
CA ALA A 287 0.04 19.91 0.26
C ALA A 287 -0.66 21.08 0.93
N LYS A 288 -1.99 21.15 0.80
CA LYS A 288 -2.84 22.10 1.53
C LYS A 288 -3.68 21.34 2.53
N LEU A 289 -3.55 21.69 3.80
CA LEU A 289 -4.36 21.09 4.87
C LEU A 289 -5.84 21.31 4.63
N CYS A 290 -6.62 20.25 4.72
CA CYS A 290 -8.06 20.24 4.55
C CYS A 290 -8.72 19.37 5.64
N MET A 291 -8.86 19.93 6.84
CA MET A 291 -9.41 19.19 8.00
C MET A 291 -10.91 18.98 7.90
N VAL A 292 -11.62 19.88 7.20
CA VAL A 292 -13.03 19.74 6.86
C VAL A 292 -13.12 19.34 5.40
N LEU A 293 -13.85 18.26 5.09
CA LEU A 293 -14.02 17.81 3.72
C LEU A 293 -14.83 18.84 2.93
N PRO A 294 -14.35 19.29 1.77
CA PRO A 294 -15.10 20.22 0.94
C PRO A 294 -16.27 19.52 0.26
N GLU A 295 -17.34 20.26 -0.04
CA GLU A 295 -18.53 19.75 -0.74
C GLU A 295 -18.29 19.57 -2.25
N SER A 296 -17.31 20.29 -2.80
CA SER A 296 -16.89 20.23 -4.21
C SER A 296 -15.38 20.19 -4.31
N LEU A 297 -14.86 19.87 -5.50
CA LEU A 297 -13.43 19.92 -5.75
C LEU A 297 -12.88 21.32 -5.52
N PRO A 298 -11.75 21.49 -4.82
CA PRO A 298 -11.09 22.77 -4.68
C PRO A 298 -10.61 23.31 -6.04
N ASP A 299 -10.80 24.61 -6.27
CA ASP A 299 -10.43 25.28 -7.53
C ASP A 299 -8.90 25.34 -7.74
N ASP A 300 -8.13 25.20 -6.67
CA ASP A 300 -6.68 25.29 -6.63
C ASP A 300 -5.98 23.93 -6.71
N LEU A 301 -6.68 22.85 -7.07
CA LEU A 301 -6.10 21.51 -7.23
C LEU A 301 -4.94 21.52 -8.24
N ASP A 302 -3.84 20.84 -7.87
CA ASP A 302 -2.72 20.58 -8.77
C ASP A 302 -2.97 19.28 -9.57
N TRP A 303 -3.74 19.38 -10.64
CA TRP A 303 -4.07 18.26 -11.52
C TRP A 303 -2.82 17.55 -12.05
N ASP A 304 -1.79 18.31 -12.41
CA ASP A 304 -0.54 17.77 -12.93
C ASP A 304 0.18 16.90 -11.92
N TRP A 305 0.10 17.24 -10.65
CA TRP A 305 0.69 16.44 -9.59
C TRP A 305 0.03 15.06 -9.49
N TYR A 306 -1.31 14.99 -9.53
CA TYR A 306 -2.04 13.72 -9.48
C TYR A 306 -1.76 12.84 -10.70
N ILE A 307 -1.70 13.45 -11.89
CA ILE A 307 -1.32 12.76 -13.13
C ILE A 307 0.08 12.17 -13.01
N LYS A 308 1.07 12.99 -12.60
CA LYS A 308 2.47 12.53 -12.42
C LYS A 308 2.59 11.43 -11.36
N GLU A 309 1.89 11.55 -10.24
CA GLU A 309 1.90 10.52 -9.19
C GLU A 309 1.30 9.20 -9.72
N THR A 310 0.24 9.25 -10.54
CA THR A 310 -0.34 8.06 -11.17
C THR A 310 0.63 7.41 -12.14
N TYR A 311 1.32 8.18 -12.98
CA TYR A 311 2.38 7.65 -13.84
C TYR A 311 3.52 7.02 -13.04
N SER A 312 3.90 7.63 -11.92
CA SER A 312 4.88 7.06 -11.00
C SER A 312 4.41 5.72 -10.42
N MET A 313 3.13 5.63 -10.04
CA MET A 313 2.53 4.37 -9.55
C MET A 313 2.55 3.28 -10.62
N LEU A 314 2.15 3.60 -11.85
CA LEU A 314 2.17 2.66 -12.98
C LEU A 314 3.59 2.16 -13.26
N LYS A 315 4.56 3.06 -13.29
CA LYS A 315 5.98 2.72 -13.44
C LYS A 315 6.50 1.82 -12.32
N ASP A 316 6.14 2.12 -11.07
CA ASP A 316 6.51 1.33 -9.89
C ASP A 316 5.96 -0.11 -9.97
N MET A 317 4.81 -0.30 -10.62
CA MET A 317 4.20 -1.60 -10.89
C MET A 317 4.76 -2.30 -12.14
N GLY A 318 5.77 -1.73 -12.79
CA GLY A 318 6.38 -2.30 -13.99
C GLY A 318 5.53 -2.16 -15.25
N VAL A 319 4.55 -1.26 -15.26
CA VAL A 319 3.71 -1.00 -16.45
C VAL A 319 4.51 -0.15 -17.43
N SER A 320 4.77 -0.69 -18.61
CA SER A 320 5.35 0.08 -19.73
C SER A 320 4.27 0.99 -20.27
N LEU A 321 4.52 2.29 -20.19
CA LEU A 321 3.70 3.29 -20.87
C LEU A 321 4.15 3.28 -22.32
N GLU A 322 3.39 2.65 -23.19
CA GLU A 322 3.62 2.79 -24.62
C GLU A 322 3.41 4.27 -24.95
N ASN A 323 4.47 4.92 -25.43
CA ASN A 323 4.38 6.25 -25.98
C ASN A 323 3.35 6.23 -27.10
N SER A 324 2.14 6.69 -26.82
CA SER A 324 1.15 7.00 -27.84
C SER A 324 1.49 8.33 -28.53
N SER A 325 2.77 8.56 -28.84
CA SER A 325 3.19 9.45 -29.89
C SER A 325 3.02 8.69 -31.20
N GLY A 326 1.77 8.33 -31.50
CA GLY A 326 1.38 7.96 -32.84
C GLY A 326 1.55 9.17 -33.72
N ASP A 327 2.51 9.06 -34.62
CA ASP A 327 2.66 9.95 -35.76
C ASP A 327 1.30 10.22 -36.40
N CYS A 328 0.76 11.42 -36.16
CA CYS A 328 -0.17 12.02 -37.08
C CYS A 328 0.66 12.58 -38.25
N MET A 329 0.84 11.80 -39.28
CA MET A 329 1.04 12.30 -40.64
C MET A 329 -0.31 12.41 -41.33
#